data_026f54ff681e6b1ded6c1aea07549106
#
_entry.id   026f54ff681e6b1ded6c1aea07549106
#
_cell.length_a   1.000
_cell.length_b   1.000
_cell.length_c   1.000
_cell.angle_alpha   90.00
_cell.angle_beta   90.00
_cell.angle_gamma   90.00
#
_symmetry.space_group_name_H-M   'P 1'
#
loop_
_entity.id
_entity.type
_entity.pdbx_description
1 polymer ?
#
loop_
_entity_poly.entity_id
_entity_poly.type
_entity_poly.pdbx_seq_one_letter_code
_entity_poly.pdbx_strand_id
1 'polypeptide(L)'
;MSVTILGIESSCDDTSAAVVRDTVLLSNVIASQRVHEAYGGVVPELASRAHQQNIVPVVSEAIRQAGIDRKDIDAIAFTRGPGLPGSLHVGTSFAKGLALALDIPLVDVNHLHGHVLSHFVKEAEDSEVPEFPYLCLLISGGNSQIIKVNSPTDMEVLGQTIDDAAGEAFDKCAKVMGLPYPGGPFIDKLAAEGNNKAFKFAKPHVDGYNYSFSGLKTSFLYTLRDALKENPNFIEENKADLAASLQRTIIEILMDKFGKAIKATGVKTIAIGGGVSANSGMRAAVEDYARRHRLKAFIPKRVFTTDNAAMIAIAGHYKFRNKEFCDITAPPFQRVVI
;
A
#
# COMPACT_ATOMS: atom_id res chain seq x y z
N MET A 1 -24.31 12.98 14.96
CA MET A 1 -24.88 12.65 13.65
C MET A 1 -23.90 11.64 12.99
N SER A 2 -24.46 10.63 12.34
CA SER A 2 -23.70 9.70 11.52
C SER A 2 -23.19 10.41 10.26
N VAL A 3 -22.00 10.05 9.77
CA VAL A 3 -21.37 10.68 8.60
C VAL A 3 -21.08 9.64 7.54
N THR A 4 -21.57 9.87 6.32
CA THR A 4 -21.38 8.97 5.18
C THR A 4 -20.36 9.59 4.21
N ILE A 5 -19.25 8.93 3.97
CA ILE A 5 -18.16 9.38 3.10
C ILE A 5 -18.09 8.47 1.87
N LEU A 6 -18.11 9.07 0.68
CA LEU A 6 -17.73 8.41 -0.57
C LEU A 6 -16.23 8.61 -0.79
N GLY A 7 -15.45 7.52 -0.77
CA GLY A 7 -14.04 7.52 -1.12
C GLY A 7 -13.82 7.21 -2.59
N ILE A 8 -12.82 7.85 -3.22
CA ILE A 8 -12.39 7.65 -4.60
C ILE A 8 -10.88 7.49 -4.64
N GLU A 9 -10.42 6.36 -5.19
CA GLU A 9 -9.00 6.04 -5.38
C GLU A 9 -8.71 5.86 -6.88
N SER A 10 -7.67 6.55 -7.36
CA SER A 10 -7.19 6.45 -8.75
C SER A 10 -5.71 6.78 -8.90
N SER A 11 -4.89 6.54 -7.87
CA SER A 11 -3.50 7.02 -7.86
C SER A 11 -2.56 6.29 -8.82
N CYS A 12 -2.85 5.04 -9.19
CA CYS A 12 -2.00 4.20 -10.02
C CYS A 12 -2.78 3.54 -11.15
N ASP A 13 -3.12 2.26 -11.03
CA ASP A 13 -3.80 1.45 -12.06
C ASP A 13 -5.13 0.85 -11.59
N ASP A 14 -5.48 0.95 -10.32
CA ASP A 14 -6.77 0.53 -9.80
C ASP A 14 -7.74 1.72 -9.70
N THR A 15 -8.93 1.60 -10.32
CA THR A 15 -10.04 2.54 -10.13
C THR A 15 -10.94 2.00 -9.03
N SER A 16 -11.07 2.71 -7.93
CA SER A 16 -11.89 2.23 -6.82
C SER A 16 -12.79 3.31 -6.24
N ALA A 17 -13.98 2.89 -5.78
CA ALA A 17 -14.89 3.70 -4.99
C ALA A 17 -15.45 2.90 -3.81
N ALA A 18 -15.60 3.55 -2.67
CA ALA A 18 -16.11 2.93 -1.44
C ALA A 18 -17.00 3.88 -0.68
N VAL A 19 -17.99 3.34 0.03
CA VAL A 19 -18.83 4.10 0.94
C VAL A 19 -18.58 3.62 2.36
N VAL A 20 -18.25 4.56 3.24
CA VAL A 20 -18.07 4.33 4.68
C VAL A 20 -19.10 5.17 5.43
N ARG A 21 -19.80 4.59 6.39
CA ARG A 21 -20.66 5.31 7.33
C ARG A 21 -20.03 5.28 8.71
N ASP A 22 -19.66 6.47 9.20
CA ASP A 22 -18.75 6.63 10.34
C ASP A 22 -17.43 5.88 10.08
N THR A 23 -17.20 4.71 10.69
CA THR A 23 -16.03 3.86 10.42
C THR A 23 -16.40 2.51 9.81
N VAL A 24 -17.69 2.26 9.55
CA VAL A 24 -18.22 0.99 9.03
C VAL A 24 -18.27 1.04 7.52
N LEU A 25 -17.68 0.04 6.89
CA LEU A 25 -17.67 -0.13 5.44
C LEU A 25 -19.04 -0.61 4.95
N LEU A 26 -19.64 0.14 4.03
CA LEU A 26 -20.89 -0.26 3.37
C LEU A 26 -20.64 -0.88 2.00
N SER A 27 -19.63 -0.39 1.27
CA SER A 27 -19.24 -0.93 -0.04
C SER A 27 -17.78 -0.60 -0.36
N ASN A 28 -17.13 -1.46 -1.17
CA ASN A 28 -15.81 -1.21 -1.73
C ASN A 28 -15.70 -1.91 -3.09
N VAL A 29 -15.72 -1.13 -4.15
CA VAL A 29 -15.71 -1.60 -5.54
C VAL A 29 -14.36 -1.24 -6.16
N ILE A 30 -13.68 -2.23 -6.74
CA ILE A 30 -12.36 -2.08 -7.35
C ILE A 30 -12.40 -2.62 -8.79
N ALA A 31 -11.95 -1.81 -9.73
CA ALA A 31 -11.75 -2.19 -11.13
C ALA A 31 -10.25 -2.17 -11.45
N SER A 32 -9.63 -3.36 -11.41
CA SER A 32 -8.20 -3.53 -11.67
C SER A 32 -7.90 -3.59 -13.17
N GLN A 33 -6.74 -3.05 -13.57
CA GLN A 33 -6.31 -2.92 -14.95
C GLN A 33 -5.26 -3.97 -15.31
N ARG A 34 -5.67 -5.18 -15.66
CA ARG A 34 -4.76 -6.29 -16.02
C ARG A 34 -3.93 -6.05 -17.28
N VAL A 35 -4.27 -5.05 -18.09
CA VAL A 35 -3.53 -4.73 -19.31
C VAL A 35 -2.03 -4.48 -19.06
N HIS A 36 -1.68 -4.01 -17.89
CA HIS A 36 -0.30 -3.69 -17.50
C HIS A 36 0.62 -4.94 -17.32
N GLU A 37 0.03 -6.11 -17.10
CA GLU A 37 0.76 -7.38 -16.99
C GLU A 37 1.53 -7.67 -18.30
N ALA A 38 0.94 -7.35 -19.46
CA ALA A 38 1.55 -7.54 -20.77
C ALA A 38 2.78 -6.64 -21.03
N TYR A 39 2.90 -5.52 -20.29
CA TYR A 39 3.99 -4.56 -20.44
C TYR A 39 5.06 -4.71 -19.36
N GLY A 40 4.85 -5.60 -18.38
CA GLY A 40 5.77 -5.82 -17.27
C GLY A 40 5.89 -4.62 -16.31
N GLY A 41 4.82 -3.82 -16.20
CA GLY A 41 4.71 -2.66 -15.34
C GLY A 41 3.63 -1.70 -15.81
N VAL A 42 3.25 -0.74 -14.94
CA VAL A 42 2.18 0.21 -15.24
C VAL A 42 2.59 1.18 -16.35
N VAL A 43 1.73 1.31 -17.38
CA VAL A 43 1.85 2.29 -18.47
C VAL A 43 0.93 3.48 -18.15
N PRO A 44 1.46 4.66 -17.78
CA PRO A 44 0.67 5.76 -17.23
C PRO A 44 -0.47 6.25 -18.13
N GLU A 45 -0.27 6.28 -19.45
CA GLU A 45 -1.30 6.71 -20.39
C GLU A 45 -2.46 5.71 -20.47
N LEU A 46 -2.17 4.41 -20.49
CA LEU A 46 -3.19 3.38 -20.46
C LEU A 46 -3.98 3.42 -19.15
N ALA A 47 -3.27 3.61 -18.02
CA ALA A 47 -3.89 3.73 -16.71
C ALA A 47 -4.90 4.89 -16.68
N SER A 48 -4.50 6.09 -17.10
CA SER A 48 -5.39 7.25 -17.09
C SER A 48 -6.62 7.08 -17.98
N ARG A 49 -6.48 6.46 -19.17
CA ARG A 49 -7.62 6.16 -20.06
C ARG A 49 -8.58 5.15 -19.45
N ALA A 50 -8.07 4.12 -18.79
CA ALA A 50 -8.91 3.14 -18.11
C ALA A 50 -9.66 3.76 -16.92
N HIS A 51 -9.03 4.66 -16.16
CA HIS A 51 -9.73 5.43 -15.12
C HIS A 51 -10.88 6.23 -15.66
N GLN A 52 -10.72 6.92 -16.80
CA GLN A 52 -11.81 7.67 -17.45
C GLN A 52 -13.01 6.78 -17.81
N GLN A 53 -12.76 5.55 -18.24
CA GLN A 53 -13.81 4.60 -18.58
C GLN A 53 -14.51 4.01 -17.34
N ASN A 54 -13.73 3.76 -16.28
CA ASN A 54 -14.17 2.99 -15.12
C ASN A 54 -14.78 3.84 -14.00
N ILE A 55 -14.43 5.12 -13.88
CA ILE A 55 -14.76 5.91 -12.68
C ILE A 55 -16.26 6.07 -12.46
N VAL A 56 -17.04 6.35 -13.52
CA VAL A 56 -18.50 6.51 -13.41
C VAL A 56 -19.18 5.20 -13.03
N PRO A 57 -18.96 4.06 -13.72
CA PRO A 57 -19.60 2.80 -13.35
C PRO A 57 -19.14 2.30 -11.96
N VAL A 58 -17.87 2.47 -11.58
CA VAL A 58 -17.35 2.05 -10.27
C VAL A 58 -18.00 2.85 -9.13
N VAL A 59 -18.09 4.17 -9.25
CA VAL A 59 -18.76 5.02 -8.25
C VAL A 59 -20.25 4.72 -8.17
N SER A 60 -20.93 4.55 -9.31
CA SER A 60 -22.36 4.21 -9.34
C SER A 60 -22.62 2.86 -8.66
N GLU A 61 -21.76 1.87 -8.90
CA GLU A 61 -21.87 0.54 -8.30
C GLU A 61 -21.58 0.58 -6.79
N ALA A 62 -20.59 1.36 -6.35
CA ALA A 62 -20.30 1.52 -4.91
C ALA A 62 -21.49 2.12 -4.14
N ILE A 63 -22.14 3.14 -4.68
CA ILE A 63 -23.35 3.75 -4.08
C ILE A 63 -24.50 2.73 -4.07
N ARG A 64 -24.70 1.99 -5.17
CA ARG A 64 -25.75 0.96 -5.26
C ARG A 64 -25.53 -0.17 -4.25
N GLN A 65 -24.30 -0.68 -4.10
CA GLN A 65 -23.98 -1.74 -3.15
C GLN A 65 -24.10 -1.26 -1.70
N ALA A 66 -23.81 0.00 -1.43
CA ALA A 66 -24.01 0.60 -0.11
C ALA A 66 -25.48 0.74 0.28
N GLY A 67 -26.42 0.62 -0.68
CA GLY A 67 -27.86 0.74 -0.44
C GLY A 67 -28.28 2.15 -0.01
N ILE A 68 -27.59 3.19 -0.50
CA ILE A 68 -27.85 4.60 -0.16
C ILE A 68 -28.24 5.41 -1.41
N ASP A 69 -28.85 6.56 -1.19
CA ASP A 69 -29.04 7.58 -2.23
C ASP A 69 -27.83 8.53 -2.26
N ARG A 70 -27.57 9.16 -3.41
CA ARG A 70 -26.48 10.16 -3.53
C ARG A 70 -26.61 11.32 -2.55
N LYS A 71 -27.83 11.71 -2.20
CA LYS A 71 -28.12 12.76 -1.21
C LYS A 71 -27.78 12.37 0.22
N ASP A 72 -27.51 11.10 0.50
CA ASP A 72 -27.12 10.62 1.82
C ASP A 72 -25.60 10.70 2.03
N ILE A 73 -24.85 11.18 1.02
CA ILE A 73 -23.40 11.38 1.09
C ILE A 73 -23.12 12.77 1.69
N ASP A 74 -22.37 12.79 2.78
CA ASP A 74 -22.01 14.01 3.48
C ASP A 74 -20.73 14.68 2.96
N ALA A 75 -19.81 13.90 2.37
CA ALA A 75 -18.60 14.42 1.74
C ALA A 75 -17.99 13.41 0.75
N ILE A 76 -17.16 13.93 -0.17
CA ILE A 76 -16.36 13.14 -1.08
C ILE A 76 -14.89 13.21 -0.65
N ALA A 77 -14.31 12.06 -0.29
CA ALA A 77 -12.89 11.90 -0.07
C ALA A 77 -12.22 11.37 -1.34
N PHE A 78 -11.11 11.94 -1.75
CA PHE A 78 -10.40 11.51 -2.95
C PHE A 78 -8.90 11.50 -2.75
N THR A 79 -8.21 10.62 -3.45
CA THR A 79 -6.75 10.61 -3.45
C THR A 79 -6.21 11.79 -4.23
N ARG A 80 -5.59 12.72 -3.52
CA ARG A 80 -4.93 13.87 -4.12
C ARG A 80 -3.51 13.55 -4.58
N GLY A 81 -2.88 12.56 -3.96
CA GLY A 81 -1.53 12.08 -4.23
C GLY A 81 -0.90 11.39 -3.01
N PRO A 82 0.31 10.85 -3.14
CA PRO A 82 1.09 10.75 -4.37
C PRO A 82 0.51 9.74 -5.37
N GLY A 83 0.95 9.82 -6.65
CA GLY A 83 0.53 8.87 -7.68
C GLY A 83 0.87 9.32 -9.10
N LEU A 84 0.36 8.60 -10.09
CA LEU A 84 0.55 8.91 -11.50
C LEU A 84 -0.30 10.14 -11.90
N PRO A 85 0.30 11.18 -12.52
CA PRO A 85 -0.40 12.44 -12.77
C PRO A 85 -1.72 12.28 -13.53
N GLY A 86 -1.71 11.54 -14.63
CA GLY A 86 -2.90 11.33 -15.45
C GLY A 86 -4.02 10.62 -14.69
N SER A 87 -3.66 9.60 -13.91
CA SER A 87 -4.58 8.82 -13.07
C SER A 87 -5.18 9.70 -11.97
N LEU A 88 -4.35 10.44 -11.23
CA LEU A 88 -4.79 11.39 -10.20
C LEU A 88 -5.72 12.47 -10.75
N HIS A 89 -5.42 13.01 -11.95
CA HIS A 89 -6.25 14.03 -12.57
C HIS A 89 -7.67 13.52 -12.87
N VAL A 90 -7.83 12.28 -13.27
CA VAL A 90 -9.16 11.69 -13.51
C VAL A 90 -9.97 11.64 -12.23
N GLY A 91 -9.44 11.03 -11.16
CA GLY A 91 -10.14 10.91 -9.87
C GLY A 91 -10.42 12.28 -9.24
N THR A 92 -9.41 13.17 -9.23
CA THR A 92 -9.55 14.53 -8.69
C THR A 92 -10.64 15.32 -9.43
N SER A 93 -10.63 15.30 -10.76
CA SER A 93 -11.63 16.06 -11.56
C SER A 93 -13.03 15.51 -11.35
N PHE A 94 -13.17 14.18 -11.30
CA PHE A 94 -14.46 13.54 -11.05
C PHE A 94 -14.98 13.87 -9.64
N ALA A 95 -14.13 13.74 -8.61
CA ALA A 95 -14.49 14.04 -7.23
C ALA A 95 -14.97 15.49 -7.06
N LYS A 96 -14.24 16.43 -7.66
CA LYS A 96 -14.60 17.86 -7.67
C LYS A 96 -15.93 18.12 -8.36
N GLY A 97 -16.13 17.54 -9.55
CA GLY A 97 -17.38 17.70 -10.29
C GLY A 97 -18.58 17.13 -9.53
N LEU A 98 -18.41 15.98 -8.88
CA LEU A 98 -19.47 15.35 -8.11
C LEU A 98 -19.77 16.14 -6.81
N ALA A 99 -18.75 16.62 -6.10
CA ALA A 99 -18.92 17.46 -4.90
C ALA A 99 -19.68 18.75 -5.21
N LEU A 100 -19.32 19.44 -6.31
CA LEU A 100 -20.06 20.60 -6.80
C LEU A 100 -21.52 20.30 -7.14
N ALA A 101 -21.77 19.18 -7.83
CA ALA A 101 -23.12 18.81 -8.24
C ALA A 101 -24.04 18.44 -7.07
N LEU A 102 -23.46 17.93 -5.97
CA LEU A 102 -24.19 17.56 -4.74
C LEU A 102 -24.19 18.65 -3.68
N ASP A 103 -23.44 19.75 -3.87
CA ASP A 103 -23.23 20.84 -2.92
C ASP A 103 -22.74 20.34 -1.55
N ILE A 104 -21.73 19.46 -1.57
CA ILE A 104 -21.15 18.83 -0.37
C ILE A 104 -19.63 19.06 -0.29
N PRO A 105 -19.03 18.98 0.91
CA PRO A 105 -17.61 19.15 1.12
C PRO A 105 -16.73 18.16 0.35
N LEU A 106 -15.56 18.64 -0.06
CA LEU A 106 -14.50 17.87 -0.66
C LEU A 106 -13.37 17.65 0.34
N VAL A 107 -12.85 16.43 0.46
CA VAL A 107 -11.79 16.06 1.39
C VAL A 107 -10.64 15.42 0.61
N ASP A 108 -9.49 16.08 0.59
CA ASP A 108 -8.30 15.50 -0.02
C ASP A 108 -7.62 14.50 0.93
N VAL A 109 -7.13 13.39 0.37
CA VAL A 109 -6.46 12.34 1.14
C VAL A 109 -5.08 12.07 0.53
N ASN A 110 -4.09 11.95 1.39
CA ASN A 110 -2.79 11.40 1.03
C ASN A 110 -2.94 9.86 0.92
N HIS A 111 -2.61 9.31 -0.24
CA HIS A 111 -2.68 7.88 -0.54
C HIS A 111 -1.97 7.01 0.52
N LEU A 112 -0.78 7.45 0.97
CA LEU A 112 0.00 6.72 1.98
C LEU A 112 -0.68 6.73 3.35
N HIS A 113 -1.29 7.84 3.73
CA HIS A 113 -2.11 7.93 4.96
C HIS A 113 -3.33 7.00 4.86
N GLY A 114 -3.92 6.85 3.67
CA GLY A 114 -4.97 5.86 3.42
C GLY A 114 -4.53 4.46 3.81
N HIS A 115 -3.39 3.98 3.30
CA HIS A 115 -2.86 2.67 3.68
C HIS A 115 -2.61 2.52 5.17
N VAL A 116 -2.07 3.55 5.84
CA VAL A 116 -1.81 3.54 7.29
C VAL A 116 -3.13 3.44 8.07
N LEU A 117 -4.18 4.14 7.64
CA LEU A 117 -5.49 4.16 8.30
C LEU A 117 -6.43 3.04 7.86
N SER A 118 -6.03 2.19 6.91
CA SER A 118 -6.85 1.06 6.44
C SER A 118 -7.30 0.12 7.57
N HIS A 119 -6.55 0.05 8.67
CA HIS A 119 -6.89 -0.72 9.87
C HIS A 119 -8.11 -0.19 10.65
N PHE A 120 -8.54 1.04 10.36
CA PHE A 120 -9.70 1.66 10.98
C PHE A 120 -10.99 1.45 10.18
N VAL A 121 -10.91 0.82 9.01
CA VAL A 121 -12.07 0.37 8.24
C VAL A 121 -12.70 -0.81 8.97
N LYS A 122 -13.90 -0.62 9.51
CA LYS A 122 -14.65 -1.65 10.23
C LYS A 122 -15.62 -2.35 9.28
N GLU A 123 -15.65 -3.67 9.34
CA GLU A 123 -16.69 -4.47 8.67
C GLU A 123 -17.89 -4.73 9.62
N ALA A 124 -17.67 -4.56 10.93
CA ALA A 124 -18.69 -4.58 11.97
C ALA A 124 -18.31 -3.56 13.05
N GLU A 125 -19.28 -3.03 13.79
CA GLU A 125 -19.06 -1.98 14.80
C GLU A 125 -18.06 -2.35 15.89
N ASP A 126 -17.98 -3.63 16.26
CA ASP A 126 -17.08 -4.18 17.27
C ASP A 126 -15.68 -4.56 16.75
N SER A 127 -15.38 -4.28 15.48
CA SER A 127 -14.06 -4.55 14.90
C SER A 127 -12.97 -3.82 15.69
N GLU A 128 -11.93 -4.59 16.06
CA GLU A 128 -10.78 -4.06 16.79
C GLU A 128 -9.91 -3.20 15.89
N VAL A 129 -9.43 -2.05 16.39
CA VAL A 129 -8.58 -1.10 15.68
C VAL A 129 -7.33 -0.77 16.49
N PRO A 130 -6.24 -0.28 15.85
CA PRO A 130 -5.04 0.14 16.56
C PRO A 130 -5.29 1.25 17.58
N GLU A 131 -4.66 1.17 18.75
CA GLU A 131 -4.63 2.25 19.73
C GLU A 131 -3.46 3.20 19.45
N PHE A 132 -3.71 4.51 19.53
CA PHE A 132 -2.68 5.53 19.36
C PHE A 132 -1.85 5.73 20.65
N PRO A 133 -0.55 6.05 20.57
CA PRO A 133 0.25 6.02 19.33
C PRO A 133 0.65 4.60 18.95
N TYR A 134 0.81 4.36 17.63
CA TYR A 134 1.35 3.10 17.13
C TYR A 134 2.40 3.33 16.05
N LEU A 135 3.19 2.30 15.72
CA LEU A 135 4.08 2.33 14.57
C LEU A 135 3.49 1.53 13.42
N CYS A 136 3.46 2.13 12.24
CA CYS A 136 3.10 1.45 11.00
C CYS A 136 4.34 1.27 10.11
N LEU A 137 4.59 0.04 9.67
CA LEU A 137 5.52 -0.25 8.59
C LEU A 137 4.73 -0.25 7.28
N LEU A 138 4.82 0.85 6.56
CA LEU A 138 4.18 1.04 5.25
C LEU A 138 5.12 0.53 4.16
N ILE A 139 4.70 -0.51 3.42
CA ILE A 139 5.50 -1.19 2.40
C ILE A 139 4.66 -1.47 1.16
N SER A 140 4.98 -0.78 0.07
CA SER A 140 4.26 -0.89 -1.21
C SER A 140 5.23 -1.02 -2.39
N GLY A 141 4.70 -0.99 -3.61
CA GLY A 141 5.50 -0.94 -4.84
C GLY A 141 6.47 0.23 -4.88
N GLY A 142 6.03 1.42 -4.48
CA GLY A 142 6.82 2.66 -4.55
C GLY A 142 7.27 3.24 -3.20
N ASN A 143 6.87 2.65 -2.08
CA ASN A 143 7.15 3.23 -0.76
C ASN A 143 7.58 2.17 0.26
N SER A 144 8.54 2.53 1.11
CA SER A 144 8.94 1.74 2.29
C SER A 144 9.26 2.73 3.40
N GLN A 145 8.35 2.85 4.39
CA GLN A 145 8.42 3.86 5.45
C GLN A 145 8.09 3.25 6.81
N ILE A 146 8.72 3.79 7.86
CA ILE A 146 8.31 3.60 9.25
C ILE A 146 7.62 4.87 9.70
N ILE A 147 6.35 4.77 10.03
CA ILE A 147 5.51 5.90 10.38
C ILE A 147 5.05 5.74 11.83
N LYS A 148 5.29 6.76 12.66
CA LYS A 148 4.68 6.88 13.96
C LYS A 148 3.36 7.63 13.83
N VAL A 149 2.28 6.97 14.23
CA VAL A 149 0.92 7.50 14.12
C VAL A 149 0.47 7.93 15.50
N ASN A 150 0.44 9.22 15.73
CA ASN A 150 0.02 9.82 17.01
C ASN A 150 -1.51 10.00 17.06
N SER A 151 -2.12 10.28 15.90
CA SER A 151 -3.57 10.36 15.69
C SER A 151 -3.90 10.13 14.22
N PRO A 152 -5.16 10.05 13.80
CA PRO A 152 -5.53 9.85 12.39
C PRO A 152 -5.00 10.94 11.44
N THR A 153 -4.72 12.14 11.95
CA THR A 153 -4.23 13.28 11.16
C THR A 153 -2.84 13.76 11.58
N ASP A 154 -2.21 13.10 12.56
CA ASP A 154 -0.85 13.39 13.02
C ASP A 154 0.04 12.15 12.86
N MET A 155 0.88 12.18 11.82
CA MET A 155 1.79 11.11 11.43
C MET A 155 3.19 11.64 11.21
N GLU A 156 4.18 10.94 11.77
CA GLU A 156 5.59 11.28 11.68
C GLU A 156 6.35 10.15 10.97
N VAL A 157 7.07 10.46 9.89
CA VAL A 157 7.95 9.52 9.20
C VAL A 157 9.27 9.44 9.94
N LEU A 158 9.54 8.31 10.60
CA LEU A 158 10.79 8.08 11.33
C LEU A 158 11.92 7.61 10.42
N GLY A 159 11.60 6.92 9.33
CA GLY A 159 12.55 6.44 8.35
C GLY A 159 11.88 5.98 7.08
N GLN A 160 12.61 6.03 5.98
CA GLN A 160 12.10 5.68 4.66
C GLN A 160 13.20 5.10 3.78
N THR A 161 12.81 4.52 2.64
CA THR A 161 13.80 4.12 1.64
C THR A 161 14.46 5.33 1.00
N ILE A 162 15.78 5.22 0.76
CA ILE A 162 16.57 6.26 0.09
C ILE A 162 16.78 5.96 -1.41
N ASP A 163 16.34 4.78 -1.85
CA ASP A 163 16.45 4.32 -3.23
C ASP A 163 15.18 3.51 -3.62
N ASP A 164 15.34 2.28 -4.11
CA ASP A 164 14.20 1.42 -4.46
C ASP A 164 13.32 1.13 -3.22
N ALA A 165 12.02 0.97 -3.42
CA ALA A 165 11.11 0.44 -2.40
C ALA A 165 11.19 -1.10 -2.32
N ALA A 166 10.69 -1.69 -1.22
CA ALA A 166 10.69 -3.14 -1.03
C ALA A 166 9.90 -3.89 -2.13
N GLY A 167 8.73 -3.37 -2.53
CA GLY A 167 7.95 -3.96 -3.62
C GLY A 167 8.68 -3.88 -4.96
N GLU A 168 9.29 -2.74 -5.26
CA GLU A 168 10.13 -2.57 -6.45
C GLU A 168 11.33 -3.52 -6.45
N ALA A 169 11.94 -3.78 -5.29
CA ALA A 169 13.02 -4.76 -5.15
C ALA A 169 12.54 -6.19 -5.47
N PHE A 170 11.35 -6.58 -4.98
CA PHE A 170 10.72 -7.85 -5.34
C PHE A 170 10.50 -7.95 -6.85
N ASP A 171 9.89 -6.94 -7.47
CA ASP A 171 9.55 -6.97 -8.90
C ASP A 171 10.80 -6.99 -9.79
N LYS A 172 11.83 -6.20 -9.46
CA LYS A 172 13.09 -6.17 -10.19
C LYS A 172 13.84 -7.51 -10.12
N CYS A 173 13.88 -8.15 -8.95
CA CYS A 173 14.52 -9.45 -8.79
C CYS A 173 13.69 -10.57 -9.43
N ALA A 174 12.38 -10.53 -9.34
CA ALA A 174 11.47 -11.45 -10.02
C ALA A 174 11.66 -11.42 -11.55
N LYS A 175 11.77 -10.21 -12.12
CA LYS A 175 12.04 -10.02 -13.56
C LYS A 175 13.36 -10.67 -13.99
N VAL A 176 14.41 -10.60 -13.17
CA VAL A 176 15.71 -11.26 -13.46
C VAL A 176 15.57 -12.79 -13.43
N MET A 177 14.64 -13.33 -12.63
CA MET A 177 14.29 -14.76 -12.59
C MET A 177 13.34 -15.18 -13.72
N GLY A 178 12.93 -14.28 -14.62
CA GLY A 178 11.95 -14.58 -15.67
C GLY A 178 10.52 -14.74 -15.17
N LEU A 179 10.18 -14.22 -13.97
CA LEU A 179 8.84 -14.27 -13.42
C LEU A 179 7.95 -13.14 -13.98
N PRO A 180 6.63 -13.35 -14.05
CA PRO A 180 5.68 -12.32 -14.51
C PRO A 180 5.61 -11.11 -13.58
N TYR A 181 5.01 -10.03 -14.07
CA TYR A 181 4.64 -8.85 -13.28
C TYR A 181 3.16 -8.94 -12.82
N PRO A 182 2.85 -8.50 -11.58
CA PRO A 182 3.76 -8.12 -10.49
C PRO A 182 4.51 -9.33 -9.90
N GLY A 183 5.83 -9.16 -9.64
CA GLY A 183 6.70 -10.26 -9.23
C GLY A 183 6.53 -10.71 -7.78
N GLY A 184 6.13 -9.80 -6.89
CA GLY A 184 6.00 -10.07 -5.46
C GLY A 184 5.17 -11.31 -5.11
N PRO A 185 3.95 -11.49 -5.65
CA PRO A 185 3.12 -12.67 -5.40
C PRO A 185 3.75 -13.99 -5.88
N PHE A 186 4.49 -13.97 -7.00
CA PHE A 186 5.20 -15.15 -7.50
C PHE A 186 6.38 -15.54 -6.62
N ILE A 187 7.14 -14.53 -6.14
CA ILE A 187 8.21 -14.77 -5.17
C ILE A 187 7.64 -15.36 -3.88
N ASP A 188 6.55 -14.82 -3.34
CA ASP A 188 5.92 -15.32 -2.12
C ASP A 188 5.47 -16.78 -2.24
N LYS A 189 4.85 -17.13 -3.38
CA LYS A 189 4.42 -18.50 -3.66
C LYS A 189 5.60 -19.46 -3.74
N LEU A 190 6.64 -19.13 -4.50
CA LEU A 190 7.84 -19.96 -4.66
C LEU A 190 8.62 -20.08 -3.35
N ALA A 191 8.69 -19.00 -2.57
CA ALA A 191 9.41 -18.97 -1.30
C ALA A 191 8.85 -19.95 -0.26
N ALA A 192 7.56 -20.28 -0.35
CA ALA A 192 6.91 -21.25 0.53
C ALA A 192 7.46 -22.69 0.35
N GLU A 193 8.03 -23.00 -0.81
CA GLU A 193 8.56 -24.33 -1.16
C GLU A 193 10.09 -24.41 -1.05
N GLY A 194 10.77 -23.24 -0.90
CA GLY A 194 12.22 -23.14 -0.96
C GLY A 194 12.95 -23.09 0.38
N ASN A 195 14.24 -23.39 0.34
CA ASN A 195 15.13 -23.21 1.48
C ASN A 195 15.61 -21.76 1.55
N ASN A 196 15.11 -21.02 2.53
CA ASN A 196 15.46 -19.61 2.70
C ASN A 196 16.92 -19.34 3.16
N LYS A 197 17.72 -20.39 3.40
CA LYS A 197 19.14 -20.30 3.78
C LYS A 197 20.09 -20.72 2.65
N ALA A 198 19.57 -21.13 1.50
CA ALA A 198 20.37 -21.64 0.38
C ALA A 198 21.30 -20.56 -0.18
N PHE A 199 20.83 -19.30 -0.26
CA PHE A 199 21.62 -18.18 -0.78
C PHE A 199 21.73 -17.03 0.23
N LYS A 200 22.84 -16.28 0.12
CA LYS A 200 23.08 -15.07 0.91
C LYS A 200 23.18 -13.87 -0.03
N PHE A 201 22.34 -12.88 0.18
CA PHE A 201 22.37 -11.62 -0.56
C PHE A 201 22.81 -10.47 0.34
N ALA A 202 23.38 -9.42 -0.28
CA ALA A 202 23.85 -8.26 0.46
C ALA A 202 22.67 -7.52 1.13
N LYS A 203 22.93 -7.07 2.36
CA LYS A 203 22.05 -6.16 3.10
C LYS A 203 22.74 -4.80 3.16
N PRO A 204 22.24 -3.80 2.41
CA PRO A 204 22.81 -2.47 2.45
C PRO A 204 22.79 -1.90 3.87
N HIS A 205 23.86 -1.25 4.26
CA HIS A 205 23.94 -0.53 5.54
C HIS A 205 23.55 0.93 5.31
N VAL A 206 22.54 1.40 6.04
CA VAL A 206 22.08 2.79 6.03
C VAL A 206 21.87 3.23 7.48
N ASP A 207 22.22 4.47 7.78
CA ASP A 207 22.08 5.02 9.13
C ASP A 207 20.62 5.25 9.54
N GLY A 208 20.40 5.35 10.84
CA GLY A 208 19.07 5.58 11.42
C GLY A 208 18.06 4.48 11.08
N TYR A 209 16.84 4.90 10.77
CA TYR A 209 15.72 4.02 10.42
C TYR A 209 15.48 3.93 8.91
N ASN A 210 16.33 4.54 8.09
CA ASN A 210 16.21 4.50 6.64
C ASN A 210 16.52 3.12 6.06
N TYR A 211 15.98 2.85 4.88
CA TYR A 211 16.16 1.63 4.10
C TYR A 211 16.96 1.88 2.82
N SER A 212 17.57 0.83 2.29
CA SER A 212 18.10 0.78 0.93
C SER A 212 17.94 -0.65 0.40
N PHE A 213 17.54 -0.77 -0.86
CA PHE A 213 17.37 -2.05 -1.57
C PHE A 213 18.19 -2.16 -2.85
N SER A 214 18.79 -1.07 -3.33
CA SER A 214 19.56 -1.07 -4.60
C SER A 214 20.76 -2.03 -4.55
N GLY A 215 21.47 -2.09 -3.42
CA GLY A 215 22.57 -3.02 -3.21
C GLY A 215 22.14 -4.49 -3.18
N LEU A 216 20.96 -4.79 -2.67
CA LEU A 216 20.36 -6.13 -2.70
C LEU A 216 20.12 -6.59 -4.14
N LYS A 217 19.47 -5.76 -4.98
CA LYS A 217 19.23 -6.05 -6.39
C LYS A 217 20.53 -6.36 -7.12
N THR A 218 21.57 -5.56 -6.92
CA THR A 218 22.87 -5.73 -7.55
C THR A 218 23.52 -7.06 -7.13
N SER A 219 23.48 -7.37 -5.83
CA SER A 219 23.98 -8.64 -5.29
C SER A 219 23.24 -9.84 -5.87
N PHE A 220 21.92 -9.76 -5.96
CA PHE A 220 21.08 -10.80 -6.55
C PHE A 220 21.43 -11.02 -8.03
N LEU A 221 21.49 -9.94 -8.82
CA LEU A 221 21.82 -9.99 -10.25
C LEU A 221 23.20 -10.63 -10.48
N TYR A 222 24.22 -10.25 -9.72
CA TYR A 222 25.57 -10.79 -9.89
C TYR A 222 25.64 -12.26 -9.48
N THR A 223 24.95 -12.66 -8.42
CA THR A 223 24.87 -14.07 -8.03
C THR A 223 24.29 -14.94 -9.17
N LEU A 224 23.18 -14.49 -9.77
CA LEU A 224 22.59 -15.22 -10.90
C LEU A 224 23.47 -15.22 -12.14
N ARG A 225 24.02 -14.06 -12.50
CA ARG A 225 24.91 -13.93 -13.67
C ARG A 225 26.12 -14.87 -13.58
N ASP A 226 26.74 -14.96 -12.41
CA ASP A 226 27.93 -15.79 -12.24
C ASP A 226 27.58 -17.28 -12.20
N ALA A 227 26.49 -17.65 -11.57
CA ALA A 227 26.00 -19.04 -11.58
C ALA A 227 25.56 -19.53 -12.97
N LEU A 228 24.94 -18.66 -13.78
CA LEU A 228 24.51 -18.98 -15.14
C LEU A 228 25.67 -19.25 -16.11
N LYS A 229 26.90 -18.76 -15.81
CA LYS A 229 28.10 -19.08 -16.61
C LYS A 229 28.49 -20.56 -16.46
N GLU A 230 28.25 -21.11 -15.28
CA GLU A 230 28.59 -22.52 -14.96
C GLU A 230 27.42 -23.47 -15.27
N ASN A 231 26.18 -23.02 -15.00
CA ASN A 231 24.97 -23.80 -15.22
C ASN A 231 23.86 -22.94 -15.87
N PRO A 232 23.61 -23.10 -17.19
CA PRO A 232 22.54 -22.34 -17.87
C PRO A 232 21.13 -22.58 -17.30
N ASN A 233 20.88 -23.70 -16.62
CA ASN A 233 19.60 -24.04 -16.01
C ASN A 233 19.50 -23.62 -14.54
N PHE A 234 20.50 -22.93 -14.01
CA PHE A 234 20.63 -22.62 -12.59
C PHE A 234 19.37 -21.98 -11.99
N ILE A 235 18.74 -21.03 -12.68
CA ILE A 235 17.55 -20.35 -12.18
C ILE A 235 16.38 -21.34 -12.05
N GLU A 236 16.13 -22.16 -13.06
CA GLU A 236 15.03 -23.11 -13.04
C GLU A 236 15.20 -24.18 -11.95
N GLU A 237 16.43 -24.68 -11.77
CA GLU A 237 16.75 -25.68 -10.75
C GLU A 237 16.70 -25.14 -9.31
N ASN A 238 16.91 -23.83 -9.12
CA ASN A 238 16.99 -23.21 -7.80
C ASN A 238 15.90 -22.15 -7.56
N LYS A 239 14.86 -22.11 -8.38
CA LYS A 239 13.86 -21.04 -8.40
C LYS A 239 13.20 -20.80 -7.03
N ALA A 240 12.80 -21.88 -6.34
CA ALA A 240 12.19 -21.81 -5.02
C ALA A 240 13.17 -21.30 -3.94
N ASP A 241 14.40 -21.80 -3.94
CA ASP A 241 15.44 -21.42 -2.98
C ASP A 241 15.89 -19.97 -3.17
N LEU A 242 16.01 -19.51 -4.42
CA LEU A 242 16.31 -18.11 -4.76
C LEU A 242 15.20 -17.19 -4.25
N ALA A 243 13.94 -17.54 -4.51
CA ALA A 243 12.79 -16.78 -4.04
C ALA A 243 12.72 -16.73 -2.51
N ALA A 244 12.91 -17.86 -1.83
CA ALA A 244 12.89 -17.95 -0.38
C ALA A 244 14.02 -17.14 0.27
N SER A 245 15.24 -17.22 -0.28
CA SER A 245 16.41 -16.49 0.23
C SER A 245 16.30 -14.98 -0.02
N LEU A 246 15.74 -14.57 -1.17
CA LEU A 246 15.46 -13.17 -1.47
C LEU A 246 14.41 -12.60 -0.51
N GLN A 247 13.26 -13.27 -0.38
CA GLN A 247 12.18 -12.87 0.51
C GLN A 247 12.67 -12.70 1.95
N ARG A 248 13.40 -13.70 2.47
CA ARG A 248 14.03 -13.61 3.80
C ARG A 248 14.90 -12.37 3.92
N THR A 249 15.75 -12.08 2.92
CA THR A 249 16.69 -10.95 2.99
C THR A 249 15.96 -9.61 3.03
N ILE A 250 14.91 -9.44 2.22
CA ILE A 250 14.06 -8.23 2.24
C ILE A 250 13.37 -8.07 3.60
N ILE A 251 12.78 -9.15 4.12
CA ILE A 251 12.12 -9.14 5.44
C ILE A 251 13.12 -8.78 6.56
N GLU A 252 14.33 -9.34 6.53
CA GLU A 252 15.36 -9.04 7.52
C GLU A 252 15.80 -7.57 7.48
N ILE A 253 15.92 -6.96 6.28
CA ILE A 253 16.21 -5.53 6.13
C ILE A 253 15.10 -4.69 6.76
N LEU A 254 13.84 -4.99 6.45
CA LEU A 254 12.68 -4.26 6.97
C LEU A 254 12.57 -4.40 8.49
N MET A 255 12.62 -5.62 9.01
CA MET A 255 12.41 -5.90 10.43
C MET A 255 13.57 -5.41 11.32
N ASP A 256 14.82 -5.34 10.82
CA ASP A 256 15.94 -4.76 11.57
C ASP A 256 15.66 -3.31 11.98
N LYS A 257 15.25 -2.47 11.01
CA LYS A 257 14.97 -1.05 11.25
C LYS A 257 13.66 -0.85 12.01
N PHE A 258 12.62 -1.60 11.65
CA PHE A 258 11.34 -1.54 12.34
C PHE A 258 11.46 -1.93 13.81
N GLY A 259 12.19 -3.01 14.11
CA GLY A 259 12.46 -3.43 15.49
C GLY A 259 13.26 -2.40 16.30
N LYS A 260 14.21 -1.69 15.67
CA LYS A 260 14.93 -0.58 16.31
C LYS A 260 14.00 0.59 16.62
N ALA A 261 13.12 0.97 15.69
CA ALA A 261 12.15 2.03 15.90
C ALA A 261 11.15 1.68 17.01
N ILE A 262 10.64 0.44 17.05
CA ILE A 262 9.75 -0.05 18.11
C ILE A 262 10.41 0.09 19.49
N LYS A 263 11.66 -0.35 19.62
CA LYS A 263 12.39 -0.25 20.89
C LYS A 263 12.61 1.20 21.31
N ALA A 264 12.94 2.09 20.38
CA ALA A 264 13.21 3.50 20.66
C ALA A 264 11.95 4.29 21.05
N THR A 265 10.82 4.00 20.40
CA THR A 265 9.55 4.69 20.67
C THR A 265 8.76 4.11 21.84
N GLY A 266 9.02 2.86 22.21
CA GLY A 266 8.33 2.18 23.30
C GLY A 266 6.85 1.89 23.07
N VAL A 267 6.35 2.00 21.83
CA VAL A 267 4.97 1.69 21.48
C VAL A 267 4.60 0.24 21.82
N LYS A 268 3.32 0.00 22.10
CA LYS A 268 2.77 -1.32 22.38
C LYS A 268 1.97 -1.90 21.22
N THR A 269 1.64 -1.06 20.25
CA THR A 269 0.86 -1.42 19.07
C THR A 269 1.71 -1.18 17.81
N ILE A 270 1.71 -2.16 16.91
CA ILE A 270 2.36 -2.09 15.60
C ILE A 270 1.40 -2.49 14.49
N ALA A 271 1.62 -1.95 13.31
CA ALA A 271 0.83 -2.28 12.13
C ALA A 271 1.71 -2.42 10.89
N ILE A 272 1.22 -3.11 9.88
CA ILE A 272 1.79 -3.09 8.53
C ILE A 272 0.73 -2.67 7.53
N GLY A 273 1.13 -1.95 6.46
CA GLY A 273 0.22 -1.49 5.41
C GLY A 273 0.88 -1.49 4.03
N GLY A 274 0.10 -1.26 2.98
CA GLY A 274 0.54 -1.27 1.59
C GLY A 274 0.63 -2.67 0.97
N GLY A 275 0.80 -2.75 -0.36
CA GLY A 275 0.71 -3.99 -1.13
C GLY A 275 1.63 -5.12 -0.67
N VAL A 276 2.86 -4.81 -0.22
CA VAL A 276 3.81 -5.82 0.28
C VAL A 276 3.37 -6.43 1.61
N SER A 277 2.44 -5.81 2.34
CA SER A 277 1.84 -6.40 3.54
C SER A 277 0.99 -7.65 3.26
N ALA A 278 0.68 -7.93 1.99
CA ALA A 278 0.05 -9.18 1.56
C ALA A 278 1.02 -10.38 1.58
N ASN A 279 2.34 -10.14 1.54
CA ASN A 279 3.37 -11.18 1.52
C ASN A 279 3.30 -12.04 2.79
N SER A 280 3.20 -13.35 2.63
CA SER A 280 2.99 -14.29 3.72
C SER A 280 4.16 -14.35 4.71
N GLY A 281 5.40 -14.29 4.19
CA GLY A 281 6.62 -14.26 5.01
C GLY A 281 6.71 -12.98 5.84
N MET A 282 6.31 -11.83 5.27
CA MET A 282 6.29 -10.54 6.00
C MET A 282 5.27 -10.57 7.14
N ARG A 283 4.05 -11.06 6.88
CA ARG A 283 2.99 -11.23 7.90
C ARG A 283 3.48 -12.10 9.04
N ALA A 284 4.01 -13.28 8.74
CA ALA A 284 4.56 -14.20 9.73
C ALA A 284 5.70 -13.57 10.56
N ALA A 285 6.59 -12.80 9.93
CA ALA A 285 7.69 -12.13 10.62
C ALA A 285 7.19 -11.07 11.62
N VAL A 286 6.17 -10.28 11.24
CA VAL A 286 5.58 -9.27 12.14
C VAL A 286 4.82 -9.92 13.29
N GLU A 287 4.02 -10.95 13.03
CA GLU A 287 3.30 -11.71 14.06
C GLU A 287 4.27 -12.35 15.07
N ASP A 288 5.32 -12.98 14.56
CA ASP A 288 6.35 -13.60 15.41
C ASP A 288 7.11 -12.54 16.24
N TYR A 289 7.46 -11.40 15.64
CA TYR A 289 8.09 -10.30 16.36
C TYR A 289 7.16 -9.76 17.46
N ALA A 290 5.90 -9.51 17.16
CA ALA A 290 4.91 -9.02 18.11
C ALA A 290 4.72 -9.99 19.29
N ARG A 291 4.57 -11.29 19.00
CA ARG A 291 4.45 -12.33 20.01
C ARG A 291 5.66 -12.37 20.96
N ARG A 292 6.88 -12.36 20.39
CA ARG A 292 8.13 -12.39 21.20
C ARG A 292 8.32 -11.15 22.07
N HIS A 293 7.82 -10.00 21.63
CA HIS A 293 7.97 -8.73 22.35
C HIS A 293 6.70 -8.28 23.09
N ARG A 294 5.65 -9.12 23.12
CA ARG A 294 4.35 -8.83 23.78
C ARG A 294 3.72 -7.53 23.27
N LEU A 295 3.72 -7.36 21.95
CA LEU A 295 3.10 -6.24 21.25
C LEU A 295 1.78 -6.70 20.63
N LYS A 296 0.86 -5.75 20.44
CA LYS A 296 -0.34 -5.94 19.65
C LYS A 296 -0.02 -5.63 18.18
N ALA A 297 -0.26 -6.58 17.27
CA ALA A 297 0.01 -6.41 15.85
C ALA A 297 -1.29 -6.34 15.06
N PHE A 298 -1.37 -5.35 14.18
CA PHE A 298 -2.46 -5.18 13.22
C PHE A 298 -1.95 -5.45 11.82
N ILE A 299 -2.49 -6.50 11.21
CA ILE A 299 -2.16 -6.94 9.86
C ILE A 299 -3.42 -6.83 9.02
N PRO A 300 -3.43 -6.06 7.91
CA PRO A 300 -4.66 -5.79 7.18
C PRO A 300 -5.19 -7.07 6.52
N LYS A 301 -6.51 -7.17 6.36
CA LYS A 301 -7.10 -8.18 5.49
C LYS A 301 -6.61 -7.99 4.06
N ARG A 302 -6.49 -9.07 3.29
CA ARG A 302 -5.91 -9.01 1.93
C ARG A 302 -6.60 -7.99 1.02
N VAL A 303 -7.91 -7.81 1.16
CA VAL A 303 -8.69 -6.81 0.39
C VAL A 303 -8.29 -5.36 0.67
N PHE A 304 -7.63 -5.07 1.80
CA PHE A 304 -7.16 -3.74 2.18
C PHE A 304 -5.64 -3.56 2.04
N THR A 305 -4.93 -4.54 1.49
CA THR A 305 -3.47 -4.42 1.29
C THR A 305 -3.12 -3.65 0.03
N THR A 306 -3.86 -3.85 -1.06
CA THR A 306 -3.69 -3.13 -2.34
C THR A 306 -4.50 -1.84 -2.35
N ASP A 307 -4.35 -1.05 -3.41
CA ASP A 307 -5.06 0.21 -3.60
C ASP A 307 -6.58 -0.02 -3.60
N ASN A 308 -7.27 0.71 -2.74
CA ASN A 308 -8.72 0.60 -2.59
C ASN A 308 -9.30 1.90 -2.02
N ALA A 309 -10.56 2.20 -2.33
CA ALA A 309 -11.18 3.43 -1.89
C ALA A 309 -11.68 3.40 -0.43
N ALA A 310 -11.78 2.23 0.20
CA ALA A 310 -12.16 2.15 1.62
C ALA A 310 -11.11 2.83 2.51
N MET A 311 -9.80 2.69 2.18
CA MET A 311 -8.72 3.37 2.87
C MET A 311 -8.76 4.90 2.69
N ILE A 312 -9.27 5.36 1.56
CA ILE A 312 -9.44 6.80 1.28
C ILE A 312 -10.68 7.34 2.01
N ALA A 313 -11.77 6.59 1.99
CA ALA A 313 -13.00 6.95 2.70
C ALA A 313 -12.77 7.08 4.22
N ILE A 314 -12.05 6.14 4.84
CA ILE A 314 -11.77 6.19 6.28
C ILE A 314 -10.82 7.34 6.65
N ALA A 315 -9.78 7.60 5.87
CA ALA A 315 -8.91 8.74 6.07
C ALA A 315 -9.69 10.06 5.91
N GLY A 316 -10.55 10.14 4.88
CA GLY A 316 -11.46 11.25 4.66
C GLY A 316 -12.46 11.45 5.79
N HIS A 317 -12.98 10.37 6.40
CA HIS A 317 -13.86 10.45 7.56
C HIS A 317 -13.19 11.18 8.74
N TYR A 318 -11.95 10.84 9.07
CA TYR A 318 -11.25 11.51 10.18
C TYR A 318 -10.97 12.99 9.86
N LYS A 319 -10.55 13.32 8.64
CA LYS A 319 -10.36 14.70 8.20
C LYS A 319 -11.68 15.49 8.23
N PHE A 320 -12.77 14.88 7.77
CA PHE A 320 -14.11 15.49 7.85
C PHE A 320 -14.51 15.81 9.29
N ARG A 321 -14.29 14.90 10.22
CA ARG A 321 -14.57 15.11 11.65
C ARG A 321 -13.75 16.27 12.24
N ASN A 322 -12.54 16.47 11.74
CA ASN A 322 -11.67 17.59 12.10
C ASN A 322 -11.99 18.87 11.32
N LYS A 323 -12.97 18.86 10.40
CA LYS A 323 -13.32 19.97 9.50
C LYS A 323 -12.16 20.39 8.57
N GLU A 324 -11.31 19.45 8.19
CA GLU A 324 -10.22 19.63 7.25
C GLU A 324 -10.73 19.40 5.82
N PHE A 325 -11.27 20.46 5.20
CA PHE A 325 -11.82 20.41 3.86
C PHE A 325 -10.82 20.90 2.82
N CYS A 326 -10.99 20.41 1.59
CA CYS A 326 -10.15 20.78 0.46
C CYS A 326 -10.81 21.85 -0.41
N ASP A 327 -10.03 22.81 -0.86
CA ASP A 327 -10.49 23.77 -1.86
C ASP A 327 -10.64 23.11 -3.23
N ILE A 328 -11.69 23.51 -3.98
CA ILE A 328 -11.96 22.98 -5.32
C ILE A 328 -10.84 23.24 -6.33
N THR A 329 -9.99 24.24 -6.08
CA THR A 329 -8.85 24.59 -6.93
C THR A 329 -7.60 23.78 -6.64
N ALA A 330 -7.56 23.05 -5.51
CA ALA A 330 -6.37 22.28 -5.10
C ALA A 330 -5.93 21.25 -6.17
N PRO A 331 -4.69 21.35 -6.73
CA PRO A 331 -4.21 20.39 -7.73
C PRO A 331 -3.77 19.08 -7.09
N PRO A 332 -3.79 17.96 -7.84
CA PRO A 332 -3.12 16.74 -7.40
C PRO A 332 -1.60 16.93 -7.36
N PHE A 333 -0.88 16.05 -6.63
CA PHE A 333 0.58 16.07 -6.55
C PHE A 333 1.16 14.67 -6.78
N GLN A 334 2.31 14.61 -7.50
CA GLN A 334 2.96 13.34 -7.86
C GLN A 334 3.78 12.74 -6.72
N ARG A 335 4.44 13.59 -5.93
CA ARG A 335 5.34 13.20 -4.86
C ARG A 335 4.99 13.96 -3.60
N VAL A 336 5.05 13.28 -2.47
CA VAL A 336 5.02 13.96 -1.18
C VAL A 336 6.40 14.53 -0.95
N VAL A 337 6.50 15.85 -0.83
CA VAL A 337 7.62 16.50 -0.15
C VAL A 337 7.19 16.54 1.32
N ILE A 338 7.68 15.57 2.07
CA ILE A 338 7.50 15.53 3.52
C ILE A 338 8.61 16.33 4.15
#